data_e5bac145126ade35cd74d1e1529fdf3d
#
_entry.id   e5bac145126ade35cd74d1e1529fdf3d
#
_cell.length_a   1.000
_cell.length_b   1.000
_cell.length_c   1.000
_cell.angle_alpha   90.00
_cell.angle_beta   90.00
_cell.angle_gamma   90.00
#
_symmetry.space_group_name_H-M   'P 1'
#
loop_
_entity.id
_entity.type
_entity.pdbx_description
1 polymer ?
#
loop_
_entity_poly.entity_id
_entity_poly.type
_entity_poly.pdbx_seq_one_letter_code
_entity_poly.pdbx_strand_id
1 'polypeptide(L)'
;DAQLRTEYSVKALTDAGVEVEQLDLQRGDWDRNKGQEICQNDLAKYGDQIEVVFCNNDDMAIGALQAIQAAGRTVNKDIYLVGVDALDAAKNEVAKGNMTGTVLNDAKGQATQAVECMEELLGGKTFEADHQSVYVDYVKVTPDNVKDFQ
;
A
#
# COMPACT_ATOMS: atom_id res chain seq x y z
N ASP A 1 -2.90 -11.93 1.91
CA ASP A 1 -2.63 -10.58 1.37
C ASP A 1 -1.24 -10.07 1.72
N ALA A 2 -0.83 -10.06 3.00
CA ALA A 2 0.46 -9.50 3.41
C ALA A 2 1.65 -10.08 2.64
N GLN A 3 1.72 -11.42 2.51
CA GLN A 3 2.79 -12.09 1.78
C GLN A 3 2.84 -11.65 0.31
N LEU A 4 1.69 -11.62 -0.38
CA LEU A 4 1.63 -11.20 -1.77
C LEU A 4 2.04 -9.74 -1.95
N ARG A 5 1.56 -8.83 -1.07
CA ARG A 5 1.95 -7.41 -1.12
C ARG A 5 3.46 -7.24 -0.94
N THR A 6 4.08 -8.01 -0.03
CA THR A 6 5.53 -7.99 0.19
C THR A 6 6.31 -8.56 -1.01
N GLU A 7 5.94 -9.72 -1.52
CA GLU A 7 6.64 -10.37 -2.62
C GLU A 7 6.56 -9.56 -3.92
N TYR A 8 5.34 -9.10 -4.26
CA TYR A 8 5.12 -8.38 -5.52
C TYR A 8 5.66 -6.96 -5.52
N SER A 9 5.82 -6.29 -4.36
CA SER A 9 6.48 -4.98 -4.31
C SER A 9 7.95 -5.07 -4.72
N VAL A 10 8.68 -6.05 -4.19
CA VAL A 10 10.07 -6.31 -4.57
C VAL A 10 10.16 -6.80 -6.00
N LYS A 11 9.29 -7.76 -6.37
CA LYS A 11 9.26 -8.31 -7.73
C LYS A 11 9.02 -7.24 -8.79
N ALA A 12 8.11 -6.30 -8.57
CA ALA A 12 7.83 -5.23 -9.53
C ALA A 12 9.04 -4.35 -9.80
N LEU A 13 9.84 -4.06 -8.80
CA LEU A 13 11.09 -3.30 -8.95
C LEU A 13 12.14 -4.09 -9.73
N THR A 14 12.34 -5.35 -9.38
CA THR A 14 13.31 -6.22 -10.06
C THR A 14 12.93 -6.51 -11.51
N ASP A 15 11.63 -6.74 -11.80
CA ASP A 15 11.13 -6.92 -13.16
C ASP A 15 11.31 -5.63 -14.02
N ALA A 16 11.29 -4.46 -13.37
CA ALA A 16 11.60 -3.18 -14.01
C ALA A 16 13.11 -2.92 -14.19
N GLY A 17 13.96 -3.87 -13.80
CA GLY A 17 15.43 -3.76 -13.91
C GLY A 17 16.07 -2.93 -12.81
N VAL A 18 15.36 -2.65 -11.73
CA VAL A 18 15.91 -1.95 -10.56
C VAL A 18 16.62 -2.98 -9.67
N GLU A 19 17.87 -2.72 -9.34
CA GLU A 19 18.59 -3.51 -8.35
C GLU A 19 18.06 -3.19 -6.95
N VAL A 20 17.66 -4.21 -6.21
CA VAL A 20 17.04 -4.08 -4.89
C VAL A 20 17.83 -4.85 -3.86
N GLU A 21 18.25 -4.18 -2.80
CA GLU A 21 18.76 -4.77 -1.57
C GLU A 21 17.71 -4.62 -0.46
N GLN A 22 17.20 -5.74 0.05
CA GLN A 22 16.26 -5.72 1.16
C GLN A 22 17.02 -5.63 2.48
N LEU A 23 17.05 -4.45 3.09
CA LEU A 23 17.76 -4.19 4.35
C LEU A 23 17.05 -4.82 5.56
N ASP A 24 15.71 -4.79 5.57
CA ASP A 24 14.91 -5.38 6.64
C ASP A 24 13.51 -5.81 6.15
N LEU A 25 12.88 -6.69 6.89
CA LEU A 25 11.49 -7.10 6.73
C LEU A 25 10.90 -7.44 8.09
N GLN A 26 9.95 -6.65 8.57
CA GLN A 26 9.32 -6.83 9.87
C GLN A 26 7.79 -6.87 9.77
N ARG A 27 7.19 -7.53 10.75
CA ARG A 27 5.74 -7.65 10.87
C ARG A 27 5.19 -6.49 11.70
N GLY A 28 4.41 -5.61 11.06
CA GLY A 28 3.77 -4.45 11.69
C GLY A 28 2.32 -4.67 12.10
N ASP A 29 1.74 -5.86 11.88
CA ASP A 29 0.37 -6.25 12.27
C ASP A 29 -0.72 -5.24 11.84
N TRP A 30 -0.51 -4.53 10.72
CA TRP A 30 -1.40 -3.50 10.18
C TRP A 30 -1.53 -2.25 11.08
N ASP A 31 -0.72 -2.15 12.13
CA ASP A 31 -0.81 -1.12 13.16
C ASP A 31 0.10 0.07 12.89
N ARG A 32 -0.45 1.29 13.03
CA ARG A 32 0.24 2.55 12.77
C ARG A 32 1.44 2.77 13.68
N ASN A 33 1.28 2.49 14.97
CA ASN A 33 2.35 2.71 15.95
C ASN A 33 3.50 1.74 15.73
N LYS A 34 3.18 0.48 15.37
CA LYS A 34 4.21 -0.49 14.98
C LYS A 34 4.93 -0.08 13.71
N GLY A 35 4.21 0.41 12.69
CA GLY A 35 4.82 0.98 11.49
C GLY A 35 5.79 2.12 11.81
N GLN A 36 5.42 3.01 12.72
CA GLN A 36 6.29 4.09 13.21
C GLN A 36 7.52 3.55 13.95
N GLU A 37 7.32 2.64 14.90
CA GLU A 37 8.41 2.07 15.71
C GLU A 37 9.43 1.31 14.85
N ILE A 38 8.97 0.45 13.94
CA ILE A 38 9.81 -0.30 13.02
C ILE A 38 10.62 0.67 12.16
N CYS A 39 9.97 1.62 11.51
CA CYS A 39 10.64 2.59 10.64
C CYS A 39 11.66 3.45 11.42
N GLN A 40 11.33 3.85 12.65
CA GLN A 40 12.25 4.61 13.51
C GLN A 40 13.51 3.78 13.84
N ASN A 41 13.34 2.51 14.18
CA ASN A 41 14.46 1.61 14.48
C ASN A 41 15.32 1.35 13.24
N ASP A 42 14.69 1.16 12.08
CA ASP A 42 15.39 0.94 10.82
C ASP A 42 16.18 2.19 10.39
N LEU A 43 15.59 3.37 10.49
CA LEU A 43 16.28 4.64 10.22
C LEU A 43 17.47 4.85 11.15
N ALA A 44 17.37 4.48 12.43
CA ALA A 44 18.48 4.55 13.36
C ALA A 44 19.59 3.55 13.02
N LYS A 45 19.24 2.37 12.48
CA LYS A 45 20.18 1.28 12.16
C LYS A 45 20.85 1.48 10.81
N TYR A 46 20.09 1.83 9.78
CA TYR A 46 20.55 1.85 8.39
C TYR A 46 20.73 3.27 7.83
N GLY A 47 20.11 4.29 8.44
CA GLY A 47 20.27 5.69 8.06
C GLY A 47 19.93 5.94 6.60
N ASP A 48 20.87 6.56 5.90
CA ASP A 48 20.70 6.96 4.49
C ASP A 48 20.75 5.80 3.48
N GLN A 49 21.03 4.57 3.93
CA GLN A 49 20.95 3.38 3.08
C GLN A 49 19.48 3.05 2.71
N ILE A 50 18.51 3.52 3.51
CA ILE A 50 17.10 3.30 3.20
C ILE A 50 16.65 4.31 2.15
N GLU A 51 16.42 3.84 0.95
CA GLU A 51 15.89 4.65 -0.15
C GLU A 51 14.38 4.49 -0.33
N VAL A 52 13.82 3.31 0.06
CA VAL A 52 12.40 3.00 -0.07
C VAL A 52 11.88 2.36 1.21
N VAL A 53 10.72 2.81 1.66
CA VAL A 53 9.89 2.16 2.67
C VAL A 53 8.58 1.73 2.01
N PHE A 54 8.37 0.42 1.94
CA PHE A 54 7.11 -0.16 1.48
C PHE A 54 6.34 -0.70 2.66
N CYS A 55 5.13 -0.20 2.88
CA CYS A 55 4.22 -0.67 3.90
C CYS A 55 3.04 -1.41 3.26
N ASN A 56 2.71 -2.59 3.80
CA ASN A 56 1.63 -3.42 3.29
C ASN A 56 0.23 -2.80 3.49
N ASN A 57 0.11 -1.72 4.29
CA ASN A 57 -1.09 -0.90 4.36
C ASN A 57 -0.76 0.57 4.67
N ASP A 58 -1.75 1.44 4.51
CA ASP A 58 -1.61 2.89 4.69
C ASP A 58 -1.45 3.30 6.15
N ASP A 59 -2.05 2.58 7.10
CA ASP A 59 -1.87 2.92 8.52
C ASP A 59 -0.41 2.76 8.94
N MET A 60 0.24 1.66 8.57
CA MET A 60 1.69 1.50 8.81
C MET A 60 2.50 2.56 8.05
N ALA A 61 2.12 2.89 6.80
CA ALA A 61 2.81 3.92 6.02
C ALA A 61 2.71 5.31 6.66
N ILE A 62 1.55 5.68 7.21
CA ILE A 62 1.37 6.95 7.95
C ILE A 62 2.24 6.95 9.22
N GLY A 63 2.36 5.81 9.91
CA GLY A 63 3.28 5.67 11.03
C GLY A 63 4.74 5.84 10.61
N ALA A 64 5.15 5.18 9.52
CA ALA A 64 6.48 5.31 8.95
C ALA A 64 6.78 6.76 8.50
N LEU A 65 5.80 7.47 7.92
CA LEU A 65 5.93 8.89 7.58
C LEU A 65 6.33 9.74 8.79
N GLN A 66 5.72 9.51 9.94
CA GLN A 66 6.06 10.24 11.17
C GLN A 66 7.51 9.99 11.59
N ALA A 67 7.99 8.75 11.48
CA ALA A 67 9.38 8.41 11.78
C ALA A 67 10.36 9.06 10.79
N ILE A 68 10.04 9.03 9.48
CA ILE A 68 10.85 9.67 8.42
C ILE A 68 10.97 11.17 8.66
N GLN A 69 9.86 11.85 8.97
CA GLN A 69 9.85 13.29 9.26
C GLN A 69 10.62 13.61 10.55
N ALA A 70 10.47 12.80 11.60
CA ALA A 70 11.23 12.96 12.85
C ALA A 70 12.73 12.78 12.66
N ALA A 71 13.16 11.94 11.72
CA ALA A 71 14.55 11.76 11.33
C ALA A 71 15.08 12.90 10.42
N GLY A 72 14.24 13.90 10.08
CA GLY A 72 14.62 15.03 9.25
C GLY A 72 14.69 14.71 7.75
N ARG A 73 14.19 13.54 7.33
CA ARG A 73 14.17 13.14 5.91
C ARG A 73 12.88 13.58 5.23
N THR A 74 12.95 13.78 3.93
CA THR A 74 11.84 14.27 3.11
C THR A 74 11.46 13.22 2.09
N VAL A 75 10.20 12.78 2.13
CA VAL A 75 9.65 11.84 1.13
C VAL A 75 9.67 12.48 -0.27
N ASN A 76 9.91 11.65 -1.29
CA ASN A 76 10.08 12.02 -2.69
C ASN A 76 11.35 12.86 -2.98
N LYS A 77 12.23 13.01 -2.01
CA LYS A 77 13.52 13.67 -2.16
C LYS A 77 14.68 12.78 -1.67
N ASP A 78 14.61 12.33 -0.43
CA ASP A 78 15.64 11.55 0.23
C ASP A 78 15.25 10.08 0.38
N ILE A 79 13.94 9.80 0.33
CA ILE A 79 13.35 8.48 0.57
C ILE A 79 11.98 8.39 -0.14
N TYR A 80 11.61 7.22 -0.59
CA TYR A 80 10.27 6.96 -1.12
C TYR A 80 9.43 6.19 -0.10
N LEU A 81 8.13 6.52 -0.01
CA LEU A 81 7.20 5.88 0.91
C LEU A 81 5.92 5.48 0.19
N VAL A 82 5.59 4.20 0.22
CA VAL A 82 4.42 3.63 -0.43
C VAL A 82 3.58 2.83 0.55
N GLY A 83 2.27 3.01 0.48
CA GLY A 83 1.27 2.25 1.23
C GLY A 83 0.32 1.48 0.30
N VAL A 84 -0.70 0.88 0.89
CA VAL A 84 -1.81 0.19 0.21
C VAL A 84 -3.09 0.48 0.99
N ASP A 85 -4.22 0.56 0.34
CA ASP A 85 -5.63 0.68 0.67
C ASP A 85 -6.27 1.99 0.18
N ALA A 86 -5.49 3.05 -0.04
CA ALA A 86 -5.93 4.40 -0.40
C ALA A 86 -6.92 4.98 0.63
N LEU A 87 -6.60 4.87 1.92
CA LEU A 87 -7.34 5.53 2.99
C LEU A 87 -7.33 7.05 2.78
N ASP A 88 -8.38 7.74 3.20
CA ASP A 88 -8.48 9.21 3.06
C ASP A 88 -7.28 9.93 3.66
N ALA A 89 -6.78 9.46 4.81
CA ALA A 89 -5.58 10.01 5.43
C ALA A 89 -4.34 9.87 4.54
N ALA A 90 -4.15 8.71 3.91
CA ALA A 90 -3.01 8.45 3.01
C ALA A 90 -3.14 9.26 1.70
N LYS A 91 -4.33 9.30 1.10
CA LYS A 91 -4.60 10.14 -0.09
C LYS A 91 -4.27 11.61 0.17
N ASN A 92 -4.61 12.12 1.36
CA ASN A 92 -4.26 13.48 1.76
C ASN A 92 -2.73 13.68 1.84
N GLU A 93 -1.98 12.71 2.36
CA GLU A 93 -0.52 12.79 2.42
C GLU A 93 0.13 12.63 1.02
N VAL A 94 -0.45 11.80 0.15
CA VAL A 94 -0.04 11.71 -1.28
C VAL A 94 -0.27 13.07 -1.98
N ALA A 95 -1.44 13.69 -1.79
CA ALA A 95 -1.76 15.00 -2.39
C ALA A 95 -0.83 16.12 -1.93
N LYS A 96 -0.31 16.04 -0.69
CA LYS A 96 0.69 16.98 -0.14
C LYS A 96 2.12 16.67 -0.57
N GLY A 97 2.37 15.52 -1.21
CA GLY A 97 3.71 15.06 -1.55
C GLY A 97 4.47 14.40 -0.40
N ASN A 98 3.81 14.12 0.73
CA ASN A 98 4.39 13.47 1.90
C ASN A 98 4.42 11.93 1.80
N MET A 99 3.67 11.37 0.86
CA MET A 99 3.77 9.97 0.45
C MET A 99 3.96 9.90 -1.06
N THR A 100 4.74 8.92 -1.52
CA THR A 100 4.99 8.70 -2.94
C THR A 100 3.74 8.19 -3.66
N GLY A 101 2.98 7.36 -2.98
CA GLY A 101 1.73 6.82 -3.49
C GLY A 101 1.12 5.80 -2.55
N THR A 102 -0.06 5.38 -2.92
CA THR A 102 -0.77 4.23 -2.35
C THR A 102 -1.47 3.46 -3.46
N VAL A 103 -2.13 2.37 -3.12
CA VAL A 103 -2.88 1.54 -4.06
C VAL A 103 -4.30 1.39 -3.54
N LEU A 104 -5.29 1.79 -4.32
CA LEU A 104 -6.70 1.61 -3.95
C LEU A 104 -7.04 0.13 -3.86
N ASN A 105 -7.46 -0.30 -2.68
CA ASN A 105 -8.17 -1.53 -2.43
C ASN A 105 -9.67 -1.18 -2.36
N ASP A 106 -10.37 -1.29 -3.50
CA ASP A 106 -11.71 -0.74 -3.69
C ASP A 106 -12.78 -1.51 -2.89
N ALA A 107 -12.91 -1.17 -1.62
CA ALA A 107 -13.91 -1.77 -0.72
C ALA A 107 -15.36 -1.55 -1.23
N LYS A 108 -15.66 -0.40 -1.87
CA LYS A 108 -16.97 -0.11 -2.43
C LYS A 108 -17.25 -1.01 -3.63
N GLY A 109 -16.31 -1.14 -4.55
CA GLY A 109 -16.42 -2.03 -5.70
C GLY A 109 -16.58 -3.48 -5.26
N GLN A 110 -15.79 -3.94 -4.27
CA GLN A 110 -15.90 -5.29 -3.72
C GLN A 110 -17.30 -5.54 -3.09
N ALA A 111 -17.81 -4.59 -2.29
CA ALA A 111 -19.13 -4.70 -1.71
C ALA A 111 -20.25 -4.72 -2.77
N THR A 112 -20.14 -3.87 -3.80
CA THR A 112 -21.10 -3.83 -4.92
C THR A 112 -21.09 -5.17 -5.66
N GLN A 113 -19.95 -5.68 -6.03
CA GLN A 113 -19.83 -6.98 -6.71
C GLN A 113 -20.36 -8.14 -5.85
N ALA A 114 -20.15 -8.11 -4.54
CA ALA A 114 -20.70 -9.13 -3.65
C ALA A 114 -22.22 -9.12 -3.64
N VAL A 115 -22.86 -7.95 -3.63
CA VAL A 115 -24.33 -7.82 -3.70
C VAL A 115 -24.86 -8.27 -5.05
N GLU A 116 -24.22 -7.86 -6.16
CA GLU A 116 -24.59 -8.27 -7.51
C GLU A 116 -24.52 -9.81 -7.67
N CYS A 117 -23.45 -10.44 -7.16
CA CYS A 117 -23.34 -11.90 -7.16
C CYS A 117 -24.45 -12.56 -6.33
N MET A 118 -24.84 -11.99 -5.19
CA MET A 118 -25.96 -12.50 -4.38
C MET A 118 -27.28 -12.41 -5.13
N GLU A 119 -27.56 -11.28 -5.80
CA GLU A 119 -28.80 -11.10 -6.59
C GLU A 119 -28.87 -12.11 -7.74
N GLU A 120 -27.77 -12.35 -8.43
CA GLU A 120 -27.66 -13.34 -9.49
C GLU A 120 -27.96 -14.77 -8.98
N LEU A 121 -27.37 -15.15 -7.83
CA LEU A 121 -27.60 -16.45 -7.20
C LEU A 121 -29.08 -16.63 -6.77
N LEU A 122 -29.68 -15.60 -6.18
CA LEU A 122 -31.09 -15.59 -5.80
C LEU A 122 -31.99 -15.66 -7.03
N GLY A 123 -31.58 -15.12 -8.16
CA GLY A 123 -32.25 -15.21 -9.46
C GLY A 123 -32.10 -16.59 -10.15
N GLY A 124 -31.40 -17.54 -9.52
CA GLY A 124 -31.22 -18.89 -10.03
C GLY A 124 -30.01 -19.06 -10.97
N LYS A 125 -29.12 -18.05 -11.08
CA LYS A 125 -27.85 -18.18 -11.80
C LYS A 125 -26.93 -19.11 -11.02
N THR A 126 -26.25 -19.99 -11.71
CA THR A 126 -25.17 -20.83 -11.16
C THR A 126 -23.84 -20.36 -11.71
N PHE A 127 -22.85 -20.27 -10.85
CA PHE A 127 -21.46 -20.02 -11.28
C PHE A 127 -20.77 -21.35 -11.59
N GLU A 128 -20.11 -21.43 -12.72
CA GLU A 128 -19.29 -22.57 -13.07
C GLU A 128 -18.10 -22.72 -12.11
N ALA A 129 -17.62 -23.96 -11.93
CA ALA A 129 -16.61 -24.27 -10.92
C ALA A 129 -15.27 -23.53 -11.12
N ASP A 130 -14.98 -23.10 -12.34
CA ASP A 130 -13.80 -22.34 -12.75
C ASP A 130 -13.98 -20.82 -12.68
N HIS A 131 -15.21 -20.33 -12.44
CA HIS A 131 -15.57 -18.91 -12.32
C HIS A 131 -16.15 -18.55 -10.96
N GLN A 132 -15.54 -19.08 -9.88
CA GLN A 132 -16.05 -18.87 -8.51
C GLN A 132 -15.56 -17.55 -7.88
N SER A 133 -14.73 -16.78 -8.57
CA SER A 133 -14.16 -15.54 -8.05
C SER A 133 -14.44 -14.37 -9.00
N VAL A 134 -14.96 -13.29 -8.46
CA VAL A 134 -15.07 -12.00 -9.14
C VAL A 134 -13.98 -11.09 -8.57
N TYR A 135 -13.14 -10.56 -9.43
CA TYR A 135 -12.02 -9.71 -9.02
C TYR A 135 -12.39 -8.24 -9.20
N VAL A 136 -11.98 -7.42 -8.25
CA VAL A 136 -11.99 -5.97 -8.33
C VAL A 136 -10.53 -5.51 -8.37
N ASP A 137 -10.19 -4.77 -9.41
CA ASP A 137 -8.81 -4.39 -9.66
C ASP A 137 -8.29 -3.39 -8.63
N TYR A 138 -7.03 -3.54 -8.26
CA TYR A 138 -6.29 -2.54 -7.51
C TYR A 138 -5.88 -1.38 -8.43
N VAL A 139 -6.01 -0.14 -7.94
CA VAL A 139 -5.68 1.05 -8.73
C VAL A 139 -4.55 1.84 -8.08
N LYS A 140 -3.52 2.13 -8.85
CA LYS A 140 -2.41 2.97 -8.41
C LYS A 140 -2.88 4.41 -8.15
N VAL A 141 -2.58 4.95 -6.95
CA VAL A 141 -2.88 6.33 -6.56
C VAL A 141 -1.57 7.07 -6.30
N THR A 142 -1.32 8.11 -7.09
CA THR A 142 -0.12 8.94 -7.04
C THR A 142 -0.52 10.42 -7.00
N PRO A 143 0.41 11.37 -6.79
CA PRO A 143 0.10 12.80 -6.87
C PRO A 143 -0.60 13.24 -8.15
N ASP A 144 -0.37 12.52 -9.27
CA ASP A 144 -0.93 12.88 -10.57
C ASP A 144 -2.44 12.60 -10.68
N ASN A 145 -2.93 11.57 -9.96
CA ASN A 145 -4.32 11.12 -10.07
C ASN A 145 -5.08 11.09 -8.73
N VAL A 146 -4.45 11.42 -7.62
CA VAL A 146 -5.09 11.33 -6.29
C VAL A 146 -6.38 12.14 -6.17
N LYS A 147 -6.52 13.22 -6.95
CA LYS A 147 -7.73 14.06 -6.97
C LYS A 147 -8.96 13.33 -7.49
N ASP A 148 -8.78 12.30 -8.29
CA ASP A 148 -9.87 11.49 -8.85
C ASP A 148 -10.47 10.54 -7.80
N PHE A 149 -9.79 10.39 -6.65
CA PHE A 149 -10.14 9.49 -5.55
C PHE A 149 -10.49 10.23 -4.24
N GLN A 150 -10.56 11.54 -4.26
CA GLN A 150 -10.92 12.39 -3.10
C GLN A 150 -12.41 12.71 -3.03
#